data_220f0c6c061c22162ecec728dad81732
#
_entry.id   220f0c6c061c22162ecec728dad81732
#
_cell.length_a   1.000
_cell.length_b   1.000
_cell.length_c   1.000
_cell.angle_alpha   90.00
_cell.angle_beta   90.00
_cell.angle_gamma   90.00
#
_symmetry.space_group_name_H-M   'P 1'
#
loop_
_entity.id
_entity.type
_entity.pdbx_description
1 polymer ?
#
loop_
_entity_poly.entity_id
_entity_poly.type
_entity_poly.pdbx_seq_one_letter_code
_entity_poly.pdbx_strand_id
1 'polypeptide(L)'
;MEKIRLRLAMPQDAGRLLAVYAPYVLESTITWEYTVPSRLEMAKRIETHLAQGFPWLVAEDDQGILGYAYAGRMGERRGFDWDAEISIYLSADECGKGIGKALYAALLALLAKQGYCNCYALVTHPNQRSERFHETMGFTQAALLPKAGYKQGKWLDLCYYSMMICDLPDRPRRPLALEELDPKLVQRILTRAASMVHDRG
;
A
#
# COMPACT_ATOMS: atom_id res chain seq x y z
N MET A 1 -15.39 -7.68 -21.21
CA MET A 1 -15.17 -7.15 -19.83
C MET A 1 -13.71 -7.36 -19.48
N GLU A 2 -12.98 -6.27 -19.23
CA GLU A 2 -11.56 -6.33 -18.92
C GLU A 2 -11.37 -6.92 -17.52
N LYS A 3 -10.69 -8.06 -17.45
CA LYS A 3 -10.49 -8.79 -16.20
C LYS A 3 -9.33 -8.17 -15.41
N ILE A 4 -9.63 -7.56 -14.26
CA ILE A 4 -8.60 -7.04 -13.36
C ILE A 4 -7.81 -8.20 -12.74
N ARG A 5 -6.50 -8.08 -12.75
CA ARG A 5 -5.56 -9.01 -12.12
C ARG A 5 -4.79 -8.31 -11.02
N LEU A 6 -4.57 -9.00 -9.92
CA LEU A 6 -3.61 -8.59 -8.89
C LEU A 6 -2.38 -9.51 -8.95
N ARG A 7 -1.21 -8.94 -8.90
CA ARG A 7 0.06 -9.66 -8.83
C ARG A 7 1.11 -8.91 -8.01
N LEU A 8 2.21 -9.57 -7.73
CA LEU A 8 3.39 -8.91 -7.17
C LEU A 8 4.00 -7.99 -8.24
N ALA A 9 4.49 -6.84 -7.77
CA ALA A 9 5.26 -5.92 -8.60
C ALA A 9 6.63 -6.51 -8.94
N MET A 10 7.16 -6.08 -10.06
CA MET A 10 8.53 -6.38 -10.50
C MET A 10 9.27 -5.06 -10.77
N PRO A 11 10.61 -5.01 -10.67
CA PRO A 11 11.38 -3.79 -10.95
C PRO A 11 11.10 -3.20 -12.34
N GLN A 12 10.75 -4.07 -13.31
CA GLN A 12 10.37 -3.67 -14.67
C GLN A 12 9.08 -2.83 -14.74
N ASP A 13 8.24 -2.92 -13.70
CA ASP A 13 7.00 -2.14 -13.60
C ASP A 13 7.25 -0.66 -13.27
N ALA A 14 8.46 -0.30 -12.86
CA ALA A 14 8.81 1.03 -12.36
C ALA A 14 8.29 2.18 -13.22
N GLY A 15 8.41 2.08 -14.56
CA GLY A 15 7.91 3.12 -15.45
C GLY A 15 6.38 3.29 -15.41
N ARG A 16 5.65 2.18 -15.29
CA ARG A 16 4.19 2.18 -15.20
C ARG A 16 3.70 2.62 -13.82
N LEU A 17 4.42 2.25 -12.76
CA LEU A 17 4.12 2.73 -11.41
C LEU A 17 4.37 4.24 -11.29
N LEU A 18 5.41 4.74 -11.93
CA LEU A 18 5.66 6.19 -11.99
C LEU A 18 4.55 6.96 -12.70
N ALA A 19 3.94 6.40 -13.75
CA ALA A 19 2.81 7.03 -14.41
C ALA A 19 1.62 7.22 -13.45
N VAL A 20 1.40 6.26 -12.54
CA VAL A 20 0.39 6.38 -11.47
C VAL A 20 0.83 7.37 -10.39
N TYR A 21 2.12 7.40 -10.02
CA TYR A 21 2.63 8.15 -8.87
C TYR A 21 2.92 9.62 -9.17
N ALA A 22 3.40 9.93 -10.38
CA ALA A 22 3.86 11.28 -10.74
C ALA A 22 2.81 12.39 -10.51
N PRO A 23 1.51 12.21 -10.83
CA PRO A 23 0.50 13.22 -10.53
C PRO A 23 0.39 13.55 -9.04
N TYR A 24 0.55 12.54 -8.15
CA TYR A 24 0.53 12.76 -6.70
C TYR A 24 1.71 13.61 -6.23
N VAL A 25 2.87 13.46 -6.86
CA VAL A 25 4.06 14.27 -6.54
C VAL A 25 3.91 15.70 -7.04
N LEU A 26 3.49 15.87 -8.29
CA LEU A 26 3.51 17.16 -8.98
C LEU A 26 2.29 18.03 -8.66
N GLU A 27 1.11 17.41 -8.55
CA GLU A 27 -0.17 18.12 -8.56
C GLU A 27 -0.89 18.09 -7.20
N SER A 28 -0.33 17.39 -6.21
CA SER A 28 -1.00 17.23 -4.92
C SER A 28 -0.06 17.36 -3.73
N THR A 29 -0.66 17.46 -2.54
CA THR A 29 0.01 17.38 -1.25
C THR A 29 -0.10 16.00 -0.60
N ILE A 30 -0.64 15.01 -1.32
CA ILE A 30 -0.91 13.65 -0.79
C ILE A 30 0.40 12.93 -0.45
N THR A 31 1.41 13.03 -1.30
CA THR A 31 2.78 12.62 -0.98
C THR A 31 3.64 13.84 -0.71
N TRP A 32 4.63 13.69 0.16
CA TRP A 32 5.53 14.79 0.53
C TRP A 32 6.85 14.80 -0.25
N GLU A 33 6.95 14.00 -1.29
CA GLU A 33 8.04 14.11 -2.26
C GLU A 33 7.85 15.38 -3.12
N TYR A 34 8.97 16.07 -3.40
CA TYR A 34 9.00 17.30 -4.20
C TYR A 34 9.31 17.03 -5.66
N THR A 35 10.00 15.94 -5.94
CA THR A 35 10.41 15.54 -7.28
C THR A 35 9.97 14.12 -7.56
N VAL A 36 9.54 13.86 -8.79
CA VAL A 36 9.22 12.50 -9.23
C VAL A 36 10.51 11.68 -9.25
N PRO A 37 10.56 10.54 -8.58
CA PRO A 37 11.73 9.68 -8.62
C PRO A 37 12.01 9.19 -10.04
N SER A 38 13.28 8.93 -10.34
CA SER A 38 13.66 8.32 -11.61
C SER A 38 13.13 6.89 -11.72
N ARG A 39 13.04 6.36 -12.95
CA ARG A 39 12.67 4.95 -13.17
C ARG A 39 13.61 3.99 -12.44
N LEU A 40 14.91 4.30 -12.41
CA LEU A 40 15.90 3.49 -11.70
C LEU A 40 15.67 3.50 -10.18
N GLU A 41 15.37 4.66 -9.63
CA GLU A 41 15.06 4.80 -8.20
C GLU A 41 13.77 4.06 -7.82
N MET A 42 12.70 4.17 -8.63
CA MET A 42 11.47 3.43 -8.37
C MET A 42 11.71 1.91 -8.48
N ALA A 43 12.48 1.43 -9.46
CA ALA A 43 12.86 0.03 -9.57
C ALA A 43 13.62 -0.45 -8.32
N LYS A 44 14.57 0.35 -7.83
CA LYS A 44 15.32 0.07 -6.60
C LYS A 44 14.42 0.04 -5.35
N ARG A 45 13.42 0.91 -5.27
CA ARG A 45 12.43 0.89 -4.17
C ARG A 45 11.66 -0.44 -4.16
N ILE A 46 11.19 -0.89 -5.33
CA ILE A 46 10.49 -2.17 -5.47
C ILE A 46 11.41 -3.32 -5.02
N GLU A 47 12.63 -3.39 -5.56
CA GLU A 47 13.63 -4.41 -5.20
C GLU A 47 13.91 -4.43 -3.69
N THR A 48 14.10 -3.26 -3.09
CA THR A 48 14.42 -3.14 -1.66
C THR A 48 13.26 -3.67 -0.79
N HIS A 49 12.01 -3.30 -1.09
CA HIS A 49 10.86 -3.78 -0.32
C HIS A 49 10.68 -5.29 -0.45
N LEU A 50 10.80 -5.83 -1.66
CA LEU A 50 10.72 -7.27 -1.90
C LEU A 50 11.86 -8.02 -1.22
N ALA A 51 13.10 -7.53 -1.30
CA ALA A 51 14.26 -8.13 -0.62
C ALA A 51 14.17 -8.07 0.91
N GLN A 52 13.42 -7.11 1.45
CA GLN A 52 13.10 -7.04 2.88
C GLN A 52 11.93 -7.96 3.28
N GLY A 53 11.37 -8.70 2.32
CA GLY A 53 10.27 -9.63 2.53
C GLY A 53 8.87 -8.98 2.54
N PHE A 54 8.74 -7.70 2.19
CA PHE A 54 7.45 -7.03 2.16
C PHE A 54 6.75 -7.18 0.81
N PRO A 55 5.41 -7.38 0.80
CA PRO A 55 4.64 -7.42 -0.45
C PRO A 55 4.54 -6.04 -1.09
N TRP A 56 4.72 -5.99 -2.40
CA TRP A 56 4.38 -4.88 -3.27
C TRP A 56 3.46 -5.39 -4.36
N LEU A 57 2.21 -4.92 -4.39
CA LEU A 57 1.14 -5.42 -5.25
C LEU A 57 0.79 -4.41 -6.33
N VAL A 58 0.50 -4.88 -7.51
CA VAL A 58 -0.10 -4.10 -8.60
C VAL A 58 -1.46 -4.65 -8.97
N ALA A 59 -2.37 -3.75 -9.31
CA ALA A 59 -3.62 -4.06 -10.00
C ALA A 59 -3.46 -3.65 -11.46
N GLU A 60 -3.74 -4.56 -12.38
CA GLU A 60 -3.62 -4.30 -13.82
C GLU A 60 -4.79 -4.92 -14.60
N ASP A 61 -5.05 -4.37 -15.78
CA ASP A 61 -5.89 -4.92 -16.82
C ASP A 61 -5.09 -5.03 -18.13
N ASP A 62 -5.78 -5.24 -19.25
CA ASP A 62 -5.13 -5.36 -20.55
C ASP A 62 -4.60 -4.01 -21.09
N GLN A 63 -4.98 -2.89 -20.48
CA GLN A 63 -4.50 -1.55 -20.83
C GLN A 63 -3.25 -1.14 -20.01
N GLY A 64 -3.07 -1.71 -18.81
CA GLY A 64 -1.91 -1.42 -18.01
C GLY A 64 -2.12 -1.50 -16.49
N ILE A 65 -1.24 -0.81 -15.75
CA ILE A 65 -1.33 -0.74 -14.29
C ILE A 65 -2.31 0.35 -13.88
N LEU A 66 -3.32 -0.03 -13.11
CA LEU A 66 -4.40 0.81 -12.60
C LEU A 66 -4.07 1.43 -11.23
N GLY A 67 -3.18 0.77 -10.51
CA GLY A 67 -2.75 1.18 -9.18
C GLY A 67 -1.88 0.14 -8.50
N TYR A 68 -1.36 0.49 -7.33
CA TYR A 68 -0.51 -0.40 -6.55
C TYR A 68 -0.63 -0.10 -5.06
N ALA A 69 -0.31 -1.10 -4.24
CA ALA A 69 -0.17 -0.97 -2.80
C ALA A 69 1.03 -1.77 -2.32
N TYR A 70 1.70 -1.27 -1.29
CA TYR A 70 2.89 -1.94 -0.75
C TYR A 70 2.97 -1.78 0.76
N ALA A 71 3.76 -2.64 1.37
CA ALA A 71 4.13 -2.54 2.76
C ALA A 71 5.63 -2.27 2.90
N GLY A 72 6.00 -1.73 4.05
CA GLY A 72 7.36 -1.49 4.45
C GLY A 72 7.49 -1.51 5.97
N ARG A 73 8.70 -1.26 6.47
CA ARG A 73 8.95 -1.17 7.91
C ARG A 73 8.30 0.08 8.49
N MET A 74 7.60 -0.06 9.62
CA MET A 74 7.13 1.09 10.40
C MET A 74 8.29 1.82 11.09
N GLY A 75 9.35 1.11 11.46
CA GLY A 75 10.52 1.67 12.11
C GLY A 75 11.69 0.71 12.09
N GLU A 76 12.89 1.21 12.38
CA GLU A 76 14.12 0.42 12.27
C GLU A 76 14.46 -0.42 13.50
N ARG A 77 13.84 -0.09 14.66
CA ARG A 77 14.10 -0.80 15.91
C ARG A 77 13.31 -2.10 15.94
N ARG A 78 13.92 -3.17 16.45
CA ARG A 78 13.33 -4.52 16.53
C ARG A 78 11.99 -4.61 17.26
N GLY A 79 11.68 -3.65 18.14
CA GLY A 79 10.36 -3.57 18.77
C GLY A 79 9.21 -3.35 17.76
N PHE A 80 9.52 -2.89 16.55
CA PHE A 80 8.56 -2.70 15.44
C PHE A 80 8.53 -3.85 14.43
N ASP A 81 9.19 -4.99 14.72
CA ASP A 81 9.26 -6.09 13.75
C ASP A 81 7.89 -6.67 13.36
N TRP A 82 6.85 -6.46 14.18
CA TRP A 82 5.48 -6.92 13.91
C TRP A 82 4.55 -5.84 13.35
N ASP A 83 5.09 -4.67 13.06
CA ASP A 83 4.38 -3.51 12.55
C ASP A 83 4.75 -3.28 11.08
N ALA A 84 3.76 -2.99 10.25
CA ALA A 84 3.98 -2.65 8.85
C ALA A 84 3.37 -1.28 8.53
N GLU A 85 4.14 -0.41 7.87
CA GLU A 85 3.61 0.77 7.21
C GLU A 85 3.11 0.38 5.83
N ILE A 86 1.91 0.84 5.45
CA ILE A 86 1.31 0.51 4.16
C ILE A 86 0.94 1.77 3.38
N SER A 87 1.07 1.69 2.07
CA SER A 87 0.74 2.78 1.14
C SER A 87 -0.06 2.27 -0.05
N ILE A 88 -0.88 3.15 -0.63
CA ILE A 88 -1.67 2.86 -1.83
C ILE A 88 -1.74 4.08 -2.75
N TYR A 89 -1.61 3.83 -4.05
CA TYR A 89 -1.79 4.82 -5.11
C TYR A 89 -2.60 4.22 -6.26
N LEU A 90 -3.57 4.95 -6.76
CA LEU A 90 -4.43 4.56 -7.87
C LEU A 90 -4.39 5.63 -8.96
N SER A 91 -4.51 5.24 -10.21
CA SER A 91 -4.78 6.20 -11.29
C SER A 91 -6.08 6.95 -10.98
N ALA A 92 -6.14 8.23 -11.30
CA ALA A 92 -7.27 9.11 -10.92
C ALA A 92 -8.62 8.54 -11.37
N ASP A 93 -8.68 8.03 -12.61
CA ASP A 93 -9.89 7.46 -13.22
C ASP A 93 -10.30 6.11 -12.63
N GLU A 94 -9.43 5.49 -11.84
CA GLU A 94 -9.65 4.17 -11.24
C GLU A 94 -10.17 4.22 -9.80
N CYS A 95 -10.26 5.40 -9.28
CA CYS A 95 -10.74 5.62 -7.94
C CYS A 95 -12.26 5.39 -7.82
N GLY A 96 -12.70 4.72 -6.74
CA GLY A 96 -14.13 4.40 -6.50
C GLY A 96 -14.62 3.10 -7.16
N LYS A 97 -13.80 2.45 -7.99
CA LYS A 97 -14.16 1.21 -8.72
C LYS A 97 -13.85 -0.09 -7.96
N GLY A 98 -13.52 -0.01 -6.67
CA GLY A 98 -13.23 -1.19 -5.84
C GLY A 98 -11.78 -1.67 -5.86
N ILE A 99 -10.93 -1.17 -6.78
CA ILE A 99 -9.54 -1.60 -6.94
C ILE A 99 -8.72 -1.39 -5.66
N GLY A 100 -8.88 -0.25 -5.00
CA GLY A 100 -8.20 0.04 -3.74
C GLY A 100 -8.56 -0.95 -2.64
N LYS A 101 -9.84 -1.33 -2.53
CA LYS A 101 -10.30 -2.34 -1.58
C LYS A 101 -9.67 -3.70 -1.86
N ALA A 102 -9.60 -4.10 -3.14
CA ALA A 102 -8.99 -5.36 -3.54
C ALA A 102 -7.48 -5.39 -3.22
N LEU A 103 -6.74 -4.32 -3.56
CA LEU A 103 -5.32 -4.19 -3.23
C LEU A 103 -5.08 -4.29 -1.72
N TYR A 104 -5.83 -3.53 -0.90
CA TYR A 104 -5.67 -3.58 0.56
C TYR A 104 -6.11 -4.91 1.15
N ALA A 105 -7.19 -5.51 0.68
CA ALA A 105 -7.62 -6.83 1.14
C ALA A 105 -6.52 -7.89 0.90
N ALA A 106 -5.89 -7.87 -0.28
CA ALA A 106 -4.78 -8.76 -0.59
C ALA A 106 -3.55 -8.47 0.29
N LEU A 107 -3.16 -7.19 0.41
CA LEU A 107 -1.99 -6.75 1.17
C LEU A 107 -2.11 -7.14 2.65
N LEU A 108 -3.23 -6.80 3.29
CA LEU A 108 -3.51 -7.13 4.69
C LEU A 108 -3.56 -8.65 4.93
N ALA A 109 -4.15 -9.40 4.00
CA ALA A 109 -4.18 -10.87 4.09
C ALA A 109 -2.78 -11.49 3.98
N LEU A 110 -1.90 -10.96 3.13
CA LEU A 110 -0.50 -11.41 3.03
C LEU A 110 0.26 -11.08 4.30
N LEU A 111 0.17 -9.85 4.80
CA LEU A 111 0.83 -9.41 6.04
C LEU A 111 0.39 -10.25 7.24
N ALA A 112 -0.90 -10.54 7.37
CA ALA A 112 -1.40 -11.42 8.43
C ALA A 112 -0.82 -12.84 8.31
N LYS A 113 -0.65 -13.39 7.08
CA LYS A 113 -0.02 -14.70 6.85
C LYS A 113 1.49 -14.70 7.12
N GLN A 114 2.14 -13.57 6.95
CA GLN A 114 3.53 -13.38 7.33
C GLN A 114 3.71 -13.30 8.86
N GLY A 115 2.66 -12.93 9.61
CA GLY A 115 2.71 -12.79 11.07
C GLY A 115 2.88 -11.34 11.55
N TYR A 116 2.63 -10.36 10.68
CA TYR A 116 2.48 -8.97 11.12
C TYR A 116 1.19 -8.80 11.91
N CYS A 117 1.22 -7.94 12.92
CA CYS A 117 0.07 -7.73 13.81
C CYS A 117 -0.57 -6.36 13.64
N ASN A 118 0.20 -5.33 13.35
CA ASN A 118 -0.32 -3.98 13.17
C ASN A 118 0.03 -3.43 11.81
N CYS A 119 -0.92 -2.74 11.21
CA CYS A 119 -0.70 -1.95 10.00
C CYS A 119 -0.96 -0.48 10.26
N TYR A 120 -0.08 0.36 9.73
CA TYR A 120 -0.17 1.82 9.83
C TYR A 120 -0.20 2.42 8.44
N ALA A 121 -1.05 3.42 8.25
CA ALA A 121 -1.08 4.24 7.04
C ALA A 121 -0.93 5.71 7.42
N LEU A 122 -0.04 6.41 6.72
CA LEU A 122 0.24 7.82 6.93
C LEU A 122 -0.49 8.62 5.86
N VAL A 123 -1.38 9.49 6.30
CA VAL A 123 -2.28 10.26 5.42
C VAL A 123 -2.10 11.75 5.68
N THR A 124 -1.78 12.51 4.65
CA THR A 124 -1.82 13.99 4.74
C THR A 124 -3.24 14.43 5.07
N HIS A 125 -3.39 15.29 6.07
CA HIS A 125 -4.69 15.82 6.50
C HIS A 125 -4.82 17.31 6.14
N PRO A 126 -5.99 17.76 5.61
CA PRO A 126 -7.16 16.97 5.27
C PRO A 126 -7.03 16.23 3.93
N ASN A 127 -7.42 14.97 3.92
CA ASN A 127 -7.57 14.17 2.70
C ASN A 127 -8.79 13.24 2.84
N GLN A 128 -9.98 13.84 2.81
CA GLN A 128 -11.25 13.16 3.08
C GLN A 128 -11.42 11.83 2.33
N ARG A 129 -10.90 11.74 1.09
CA ARG A 129 -10.99 10.53 0.27
C ARG A 129 -10.19 9.39 0.87
N SER A 130 -8.92 9.65 1.20
CA SER A 130 -8.02 8.66 1.81
C SER A 130 -8.48 8.30 3.22
N GLU A 131 -8.87 9.29 4.01
CA GLU A 131 -9.39 9.11 5.37
C GLU A 131 -10.59 8.16 5.38
N ARG A 132 -11.64 8.47 4.59
CA ARG A 132 -12.83 7.61 4.45
C ARG A 132 -12.49 6.21 3.91
N PHE A 133 -11.52 6.12 3.00
CA PHE A 133 -11.08 4.83 2.49
C PHE A 133 -10.49 3.97 3.61
N HIS A 134 -9.57 4.50 4.42
CA HIS A 134 -8.97 3.78 5.54
C HIS A 134 -10.02 3.40 6.60
N GLU A 135 -10.91 4.31 6.97
CA GLU A 135 -12.04 4.02 7.87
C GLU A 135 -12.93 2.89 7.34
N THR A 136 -13.27 2.90 6.05
CA THR A 136 -14.06 1.84 5.40
C THR A 136 -13.32 0.49 5.40
N MET A 137 -11.99 0.51 5.37
CA MET A 137 -11.15 -0.68 5.47
C MET A 137 -10.96 -1.19 6.91
N GLY A 138 -11.51 -0.48 7.90
CA GLY A 138 -11.45 -0.86 9.33
C GLY A 138 -10.29 -0.22 10.11
N PHE A 139 -9.57 0.72 9.50
CA PHE A 139 -8.56 1.50 10.21
C PHE A 139 -9.22 2.56 11.10
N THR A 140 -8.57 2.87 12.21
CA THR A 140 -8.93 3.97 13.10
C THR A 140 -7.84 5.01 13.13
N GLN A 141 -8.22 6.28 13.27
CA GLN A 141 -7.25 7.36 13.47
C GLN A 141 -6.55 7.18 14.82
N ALA A 142 -5.25 6.93 14.80
CA ALA A 142 -4.43 6.74 15.99
C ALA A 142 -3.80 8.04 16.49
N ALA A 143 -3.39 8.93 15.57
CA ALA A 143 -2.78 10.19 15.92
C ALA A 143 -2.95 11.23 14.80
N LEU A 144 -2.90 12.52 15.19
CA LEU A 144 -2.79 13.66 14.29
C LEU A 144 -1.57 14.48 14.72
N LEU A 145 -0.64 14.71 13.81
CA LEU A 145 0.55 15.54 13.99
C LEU A 145 0.36 16.87 13.25
N PRO A 146 0.04 17.96 13.96
CA PRO A 146 -0.17 19.25 13.32
C PRO A 146 1.13 19.80 12.71
N LYS A 147 1.05 20.34 11.50
CA LYS A 147 2.16 21.01 10.80
C LYS A 147 3.43 20.16 10.70
N ALA A 148 3.24 18.84 10.47
CA ALA A 148 4.32 17.87 10.42
C ALA A 148 5.15 17.95 9.12
N GLY A 149 4.60 18.51 8.04
CA GLY A 149 5.28 18.65 6.75
C GLY A 149 4.97 19.97 6.06
N TYR A 150 5.77 20.30 5.05
CA TYR A 150 5.57 21.50 4.24
C TYR A 150 5.62 21.13 2.76
N LYS A 151 4.63 21.52 1.96
CA LYS A 151 4.62 21.33 0.50
C LYS A 151 3.69 22.34 -0.17
N GLN A 152 4.03 22.78 -1.38
CA GLN A 152 3.22 23.72 -2.18
C GLN A 152 2.80 24.97 -1.39
N GLY A 153 3.74 25.54 -0.60
CA GLY A 153 3.51 26.76 0.16
C GLY A 153 2.66 26.59 1.42
N LYS A 154 2.37 25.36 1.86
CA LYS A 154 1.49 25.08 3.00
C LYS A 154 2.14 24.14 4.00
N TRP A 155 1.94 24.40 5.29
CA TRP A 155 2.14 23.45 6.35
C TRP A 155 0.99 22.45 6.36
N LEU A 156 1.32 21.16 6.45
CA LEU A 156 0.40 20.04 6.33
C LEU A 156 0.41 19.22 7.62
N ASP A 157 -0.75 18.77 8.02
CA ASP A 157 -0.90 17.84 9.12
C ASP A 157 -0.73 16.41 8.61
N LEU A 158 -0.21 15.54 9.47
CA LEU A 158 -0.07 14.11 9.21
C LEU A 158 -0.99 13.31 10.13
N CYS A 159 -1.85 12.53 9.55
CA CYS A 159 -2.71 11.63 10.28
C CYS A 159 -2.16 10.19 10.21
N TYR A 160 -2.03 9.53 11.36
CA TYR A 160 -1.74 8.11 11.45
C TYR A 160 -3.04 7.34 11.59
N TYR A 161 -3.27 6.44 10.66
CA TYR A 161 -4.32 5.42 10.73
C TYR A 161 -3.71 4.09 11.13
N SER A 162 -4.35 3.35 12.03
CA SER A 162 -3.86 2.05 12.48
C SER A 162 -4.95 0.99 12.42
N MET A 163 -4.53 -0.24 12.19
CA MET A 163 -5.38 -1.42 12.21
C MET A 163 -4.61 -2.60 12.78
N MET A 164 -5.18 -3.27 13.78
CA MET A 164 -4.70 -4.56 14.26
C MET A 164 -5.25 -5.66 13.35
N ILE A 165 -4.37 -6.48 12.75
CA ILE A 165 -4.73 -7.50 11.76
C ILE A 165 -4.60 -8.93 12.28
N CYS A 166 -4.13 -9.10 13.52
CA CYS A 166 -4.10 -10.37 14.22
C CYS A 166 -4.25 -10.16 15.73
N ASP A 167 -4.60 -11.21 16.46
CA ASP A 167 -4.48 -11.21 17.92
C ASP A 167 -3.01 -11.11 18.32
N LEU A 168 -2.70 -10.33 19.34
CA LEU A 168 -1.33 -10.16 19.82
C LEU A 168 -0.91 -11.38 20.65
N PRO A 169 0.05 -12.21 20.16
CA PRO A 169 0.50 -13.36 20.93
C PRO A 169 1.47 -12.95 22.06
N ASP A 170 1.43 -13.62 23.20
CA ASP A 170 2.36 -13.39 24.32
C ASP A 170 3.84 -13.53 23.93
N ARG A 171 4.12 -14.40 22.96
CA ARG A 171 5.47 -14.66 22.45
C ARG A 171 5.43 -14.67 20.92
N PRO A 172 5.46 -13.49 20.28
CA PRO A 172 5.38 -13.40 18.83
C PRO A 172 6.60 -14.02 18.17
N ARG A 173 6.36 -14.81 17.12
CA ARG A 173 7.43 -15.26 16.23
C ARG A 173 7.79 -14.14 15.26
N ARG A 174 9.02 -14.14 14.78
CA ARG A 174 9.44 -13.22 13.70
C ARG A 174 8.50 -13.39 12.51
N PRO A 175 8.00 -12.30 11.92
CA PRO A 175 7.27 -12.37 10.66
C PRO A 175 8.09 -13.06 9.56
N LEU A 176 7.41 -13.85 8.76
CA LEU A 176 8.00 -14.50 7.58
C LEU A 176 8.24 -13.48 6.48
N ALA A 177 9.29 -13.67 5.69
CA ALA A 177 9.42 -12.96 4.43
C ALA A 177 8.36 -13.46 3.44
N LEU A 178 7.98 -12.61 2.47
CA LEU A 178 6.96 -12.97 1.47
C LEU A 178 7.31 -14.25 0.71
N GLU A 179 8.60 -14.46 0.41
CA GLU A 179 9.14 -15.63 -0.28
C GLU A 179 9.07 -16.92 0.54
N GLU A 180 8.90 -16.82 1.87
CA GLU A 180 8.72 -17.97 2.77
C GLU A 180 7.25 -18.46 2.79
N LEU A 181 6.31 -17.70 2.22
CA LEU A 181 4.92 -18.15 2.09
C LEU A 181 4.76 -19.13 0.93
N ASP A 182 3.82 -20.09 1.09
CA ASP A 182 3.43 -20.98 -0.01
C ASP A 182 2.96 -20.17 -1.24
N PRO A 183 3.60 -20.30 -2.41
CA PRO A 183 3.21 -19.57 -3.62
C PRO A 183 1.74 -19.80 -4.03
N LYS A 184 1.19 -20.99 -3.75
CA LYS A 184 -0.22 -21.29 -4.01
C LYS A 184 -1.14 -20.51 -3.07
N LEU A 185 -0.73 -20.30 -1.82
CA LEU A 185 -1.47 -19.45 -0.88
C LEU A 185 -1.46 -17.98 -1.36
N VAL A 186 -0.30 -17.46 -1.72
CA VAL A 186 -0.16 -16.11 -2.28
C VAL A 186 -1.09 -15.93 -3.47
N GLN A 187 -1.04 -16.85 -4.45
CA GLN A 187 -1.88 -16.78 -5.65
C GLN A 187 -3.37 -16.85 -5.31
N ARG A 188 -3.79 -17.68 -4.36
CA ARG A 188 -5.21 -17.74 -3.93
C ARG A 188 -5.67 -16.43 -3.32
N ILE A 189 -4.84 -15.78 -2.49
CA ILE A 189 -5.15 -14.48 -1.88
C ILE A 189 -5.35 -13.43 -2.98
N LEU A 190 -4.41 -13.33 -3.92
CA LEU A 190 -4.46 -12.36 -5.02
C LEU A 190 -5.70 -12.56 -5.90
N THR A 191 -5.99 -13.81 -6.29
CA THR A 191 -7.14 -14.14 -7.13
C THR A 191 -8.46 -13.82 -6.42
N ARG A 192 -8.58 -14.18 -5.13
CA ARG A 192 -9.77 -13.87 -4.33
C ARG A 192 -9.99 -12.37 -4.19
N ALA A 193 -8.93 -11.62 -3.95
CA ALA A 193 -9.04 -10.16 -3.84
C ALA A 193 -9.41 -9.50 -5.18
N ALA A 194 -8.83 -9.98 -6.29
CA ALA A 194 -9.19 -9.50 -7.63
C ALA A 194 -10.68 -9.69 -7.94
N SER A 195 -11.30 -10.79 -7.48
CA SER A 195 -12.74 -11.03 -7.68
C SER A 195 -13.67 -10.10 -6.88
N MET A 196 -13.12 -9.31 -5.95
CA MET A 196 -13.88 -8.27 -5.22
C MET A 196 -14.10 -6.99 -6.05
N VAL A 197 -13.35 -6.84 -7.14
CA VAL A 197 -13.57 -5.71 -8.06
C VAL A 197 -14.77 -6.07 -8.91
N HIS A 198 -15.88 -5.37 -8.69
CA HIS A 198 -17.08 -5.56 -9.48
C HIS A 198 -16.82 -5.21 -10.94
N ASP A 199 -17.41 -6.00 -11.82
CA ASP A 199 -17.40 -5.75 -13.25
C ASP A 199 -17.76 -4.29 -13.53
N ARG A 200 -16.93 -3.64 -14.34
CA ARG A 200 -17.21 -2.28 -14.82
C ARG A 200 -18.40 -2.38 -15.76
N GLY A 201 -19.61 -2.19 -15.22
CA GLY A 201 -20.83 -2.09 -15.98
C GLY A 201 -20.88 -0.79 -16.79
#